data_446e79ebc60f701e46090399eca429d4
#
_entry.id   446e79ebc60f701e46090399eca429d4
#
_cell.length_a   1.000
_cell.length_b   1.000
_cell.length_c   1.000
_cell.angle_alpha   90.00
_cell.angle_beta   90.00
_cell.angle_gamma   90.00
#
_symmetry.space_group_name_H-M   'P 1'
#
loop_
_entity.id
_entity.type
_entity.pdbx_description
1 polymer ?
#
loop_
_entity_poly.entity_id
_entity_poly.type
_entity_poly.pdbx_seq_one_letter_code
_entity_poly.pdbx_strand_id
1 'polypeptide(L)'
;QVVDEIVEGKWNDEFPLTVFQTGSGTQTNMNVNEVIAHRAKQLDESNPLHPNDDVNRGQSTNDTFPTAMHICAYFEITKRVIPALDGLIASFEKLQEKGKGLQKVGRTHLQDATFIMVDQEISAFVDGLKTAKTMLLQNADYLLDVALGGTAVGTGVNTPKGYLDVMETVLPEVTGAPFRVKNNKFQGLALKDAFMMAHGALNTLATTLFKIANDVRFLGSGPRCGYGEWHLPENEPGSSIMPGKVNPTQCEALTMVCAQVFGHNTTMTLCAGSGAFQLNVYMPIMIYDFVESCRLLADAMNSFTTHCIDGVEFVPEKLNFFVEPVSYTHLRAHETSLH
;
A
#
# COMPACT_ATOMS: atom_id res chain seq x y z
N GLN A 1 0.89 27.24 -17.50
CA GLN A 1 2.20 27.57 -16.94
C GLN A 1 2.21 27.49 -15.41
N VAL A 2 1.36 28.27 -14.67
CA VAL A 2 1.39 28.27 -13.17
C VAL A 2 1.10 26.87 -12.60
N VAL A 3 0.09 26.19 -13.13
CA VAL A 3 -0.24 24.81 -12.72
C VAL A 3 0.92 23.85 -12.98
N ASP A 4 1.58 23.99 -14.11
CA ASP A 4 2.76 23.16 -14.46
C ASP A 4 3.91 23.40 -13.47
N GLU A 5 4.15 24.67 -13.12
CA GLU A 5 5.16 25.03 -12.10
C GLU A 5 4.85 24.39 -10.73
N ILE A 6 3.58 24.32 -10.33
CA ILE A 6 3.15 23.66 -9.07
C ILE A 6 3.35 22.15 -9.17
N VAL A 7 2.93 21.52 -10.26
CA VAL A 7 3.08 20.07 -10.49
C VAL A 7 4.56 19.65 -10.52
N GLU A 8 5.44 20.51 -11.08
CA GLU A 8 6.90 20.32 -11.07
C GLU A 8 7.55 20.53 -9.68
N GLY A 9 6.77 20.93 -8.68
CA GLY A 9 7.24 21.10 -7.30
C GLY A 9 7.99 22.41 -7.03
N LYS A 10 7.94 23.39 -7.95
CA LYS A 10 8.66 24.66 -7.79
C LYS A 10 8.15 25.52 -6.62
N TRP A 11 6.95 25.24 -6.14
CA TRP A 11 6.26 26.02 -5.10
C TRP A 11 5.91 25.19 -3.87
N ASN A 12 6.61 24.10 -3.59
CA ASN A 12 6.29 23.20 -2.48
C ASN A 12 6.29 23.90 -1.13
N ASP A 13 7.17 24.88 -0.91
CA ASP A 13 7.24 25.64 0.35
C ASP A 13 6.03 26.56 0.59
N GLU A 14 5.21 26.79 -0.44
CA GLU A 14 4.00 27.59 -0.34
C GLU A 14 2.77 26.81 0.15
N PHE A 15 2.95 25.54 0.52
CA PHE A 15 1.90 24.63 1.03
C PHE A 15 2.18 24.18 2.47
N PRO A 16 2.12 25.10 3.46
CA PRO A 16 2.55 24.82 4.84
C PRO A 16 1.47 24.17 5.73
N LEU A 17 0.29 23.86 5.17
CA LEU A 17 -0.84 23.42 5.97
C LEU A 17 -0.63 22.02 6.55
N THR A 18 -1.18 21.82 7.76
CA THR A 18 -1.13 20.54 8.46
C THR A 18 -2.27 19.62 8.05
N VAL A 19 -2.15 18.33 8.37
CA VAL A 19 -3.19 17.32 8.10
C VAL A 19 -4.47 17.62 8.89
N PHE A 20 -4.33 17.99 10.18
CA PHE A 20 -5.46 18.31 11.04
C PHE A 20 -5.95 19.72 10.75
N GLN A 21 -6.90 19.82 9.82
CA GLN A 21 -7.51 21.03 9.30
C GLN A 21 -9.03 20.84 9.15
N THR A 22 -9.72 21.75 8.47
CA THR A 22 -11.13 21.57 8.07
C THR A 22 -11.29 20.24 7.32
N GLY A 23 -12.18 19.38 7.81
CA GLY A 23 -12.30 17.99 7.35
C GLY A 23 -12.74 17.79 5.92
N SER A 24 -13.25 18.85 5.26
CA SER A 24 -13.52 18.90 3.81
C SER A 24 -12.28 19.16 2.96
N GLY A 25 -11.16 19.61 3.56
CA GLY A 25 -9.94 20.00 2.85
C GLY A 25 -10.01 21.42 2.26
N THR A 26 -10.95 22.26 2.69
CA THR A 26 -11.14 23.61 2.13
C THR A 26 -9.88 24.48 2.27
N GLN A 27 -9.17 24.38 3.38
CA GLN A 27 -7.91 25.13 3.54
C GLN A 27 -6.88 24.75 2.49
N THR A 28 -6.71 23.45 2.20
CA THR A 28 -5.79 22.97 1.15
C THR A 28 -6.25 23.45 -0.24
N ASN A 29 -7.54 23.33 -0.57
CA ASN A 29 -8.06 23.80 -1.84
C ASN A 29 -7.83 25.31 -2.02
N MET A 30 -8.12 26.10 -0.99
CA MET A 30 -7.91 27.54 -1.04
C MET A 30 -6.43 27.92 -1.09
N ASN A 31 -5.55 27.20 -0.40
CA ASN A 31 -4.11 27.42 -0.50
C ASN A 31 -3.62 27.22 -1.96
N VAL A 32 -4.06 26.14 -2.63
CA VAL A 32 -3.74 25.94 -4.05
C VAL A 32 -4.26 27.09 -4.91
N ASN A 33 -5.51 27.51 -4.72
CA ASN A 33 -6.13 28.60 -5.47
C ASN A 33 -5.39 29.93 -5.25
N GLU A 34 -4.99 30.23 -4.02
CA GLU A 34 -4.24 31.44 -3.67
C GLU A 34 -2.83 31.43 -4.27
N VAL A 35 -2.12 30.31 -4.25
CA VAL A 35 -0.79 30.17 -4.90
C VAL A 35 -0.93 30.39 -6.41
N ILE A 36 -1.95 29.80 -7.05
CA ILE A 36 -2.23 29.99 -8.47
C ILE A 36 -2.47 31.48 -8.78
N ALA A 37 -3.40 32.13 -8.03
CA ALA A 37 -3.76 33.51 -8.26
C ALA A 37 -2.57 34.46 -8.04
N HIS A 38 -1.82 34.25 -6.95
CA HIS A 38 -0.65 35.06 -6.62
C HIS A 38 0.46 34.94 -7.68
N ARG A 39 0.77 33.70 -8.10
CA ARG A 39 1.77 33.46 -9.13
C ARG A 39 1.35 33.97 -10.50
N ALA A 40 0.07 33.86 -10.87
CA ALA A 40 -0.46 34.44 -12.10
C ALA A 40 -0.27 35.95 -12.13
N LYS A 41 -0.55 36.66 -11.02
CA LYS A 41 -0.31 38.09 -10.90
C LYS A 41 1.16 38.48 -11.05
N GLN A 42 2.10 37.66 -10.55
CA GLN A 42 3.54 37.89 -10.78
C GLN A 42 3.95 37.78 -12.25
N LEU A 43 3.24 36.94 -13.02
CA LEU A 43 3.51 36.75 -14.45
C LEU A 43 2.84 37.84 -15.31
N ASP A 44 1.66 38.32 -14.92
CA ASP A 44 0.89 39.35 -15.61
C ASP A 44 0.10 40.19 -14.59
N GLU A 45 0.66 41.32 -14.19
CA GLU A 45 0.02 42.26 -13.27
C GLU A 45 -1.24 42.93 -13.86
N SER A 46 -1.38 42.97 -15.19
CA SER A 46 -2.50 43.60 -15.88
C SER A 46 -3.79 42.79 -15.84
N ASN A 47 -3.69 41.47 -15.52
CA ASN A 47 -4.82 40.54 -15.50
C ASN A 47 -4.83 39.69 -14.19
N PRO A 48 -5.11 40.32 -13.03
CA PRO A 48 -5.09 39.61 -11.76
C PRO A 48 -6.27 38.64 -11.69
N LEU A 49 -5.98 37.38 -11.24
CA LEU A 49 -6.98 36.37 -10.97
C LEU A 49 -7.41 36.41 -9.50
N HIS A 50 -8.72 36.22 -9.26
CA HIS A 50 -9.26 36.07 -7.93
C HIS A 50 -9.32 34.58 -7.56
N PRO A 51 -8.82 34.14 -6.36
CA PRO A 51 -8.76 32.72 -6.00
C PRO A 51 -10.14 32.03 -6.03
N ASN A 52 -11.21 32.72 -5.58
CA ASN A 52 -12.56 32.14 -5.55
C ASN A 52 -13.30 32.30 -6.89
N ASP A 53 -13.28 33.51 -7.44
CA ASP A 53 -14.19 33.88 -8.55
C ASP A 53 -13.64 33.36 -9.90
N ASP A 54 -12.31 33.28 -10.05
CA ASP A 54 -11.66 32.86 -11.27
C ASP A 54 -11.11 31.44 -11.15
N VAL A 55 -10.24 31.16 -10.16
CA VAL A 55 -9.53 29.87 -10.05
C VAL A 55 -10.51 28.77 -9.61
N ASN A 56 -11.38 29.02 -8.62
CA ASN A 56 -12.34 28.04 -8.10
C ASN A 56 -13.70 28.04 -8.84
N ARG A 57 -13.79 28.73 -9.96
CA ARG A 57 -15.03 28.91 -10.69
C ARG A 57 -15.70 27.61 -11.11
N GLY A 58 -16.98 27.44 -10.75
CA GLY A 58 -17.76 26.23 -11.08
C GLY A 58 -17.37 24.98 -10.28
N GLN A 59 -16.60 25.14 -9.22
CA GLN A 59 -16.09 24.08 -8.36
C GLN A 59 -16.50 24.30 -6.89
N SER A 60 -16.38 23.25 -6.11
CA SER A 60 -16.37 23.29 -4.65
C SER A 60 -15.21 22.42 -4.15
N THR A 61 -14.66 22.74 -2.98
CA THR A 61 -13.73 21.81 -2.32
C THR A 61 -14.38 20.45 -2.11
N ASN A 62 -15.67 20.41 -1.88
CA ASN A 62 -16.41 19.19 -1.56
C ASN A 62 -16.34 18.13 -2.66
N ASP A 63 -16.20 18.52 -3.92
CA ASP A 63 -16.04 17.62 -5.05
C ASP A 63 -14.59 17.55 -5.57
N THR A 64 -13.82 18.65 -5.52
CA THR A 64 -12.44 18.67 -6.03
C THR A 64 -11.44 17.98 -5.10
N PHE A 65 -11.55 18.19 -3.78
CA PHE A 65 -10.64 17.56 -2.83
C PHE A 65 -10.77 16.03 -2.84
N PRO A 66 -11.97 15.41 -2.75
CA PRO A 66 -12.07 13.96 -2.88
C PRO A 66 -11.65 13.44 -4.26
N THR A 67 -11.85 14.20 -5.33
CA THR A 67 -11.33 13.85 -6.66
C THR A 67 -9.80 13.77 -6.64
N ALA A 68 -9.12 14.76 -6.08
CA ALA A 68 -7.66 14.73 -5.92
C ALA A 68 -7.22 13.57 -5.03
N MET A 69 -7.95 13.26 -3.95
CA MET A 69 -7.68 12.07 -3.11
C MET A 69 -7.73 10.77 -3.93
N HIS A 70 -8.77 10.60 -4.76
CA HIS A 70 -8.92 9.41 -5.61
C HIS A 70 -7.75 9.26 -6.59
N ILE A 71 -7.37 10.35 -7.26
CA ILE A 71 -6.22 10.36 -8.19
C ILE A 71 -4.93 9.99 -7.46
N CYS A 72 -4.67 10.62 -6.32
CA CYS A 72 -3.49 10.35 -5.52
C CYS A 72 -3.43 8.88 -5.05
N ALA A 73 -4.51 8.38 -4.46
CA ALA A 73 -4.59 7.02 -3.95
C ALA A 73 -4.40 5.95 -5.05
N TYR A 74 -5.02 6.17 -6.22
CA TYR A 74 -4.86 5.28 -7.36
C TYR A 74 -3.40 5.20 -7.83
N PHE A 75 -2.71 6.33 -7.92
CA PHE A 75 -1.31 6.35 -8.35
C PHE A 75 -0.35 5.85 -7.27
N GLU A 76 -0.61 6.09 -6.00
CA GLU A 76 0.18 5.49 -4.92
C GLU A 76 0.11 3.95 -4.97
N ILE A 77 -1.06 3.37 -5.24
CA ILE A 77 -1.17 1.93 -5.47
C ILE A 77 -0.42 1.51 -6.73
N THR A 78 -0.78 2.08 -7.88
CA THR A 78 -0.37 1.53 -9.19
C THR A 78 1.08 1.85 -9.56
N LYS A 79 1.61 2.99 -9.12
CA LYS A 79 2.97 3.43 -9.47
C LYS A 79 3.99 3.27 -8.34
N ARG A 80 3.54 2.99 -7.09
CA ARG A 80 4.44 2.79 -5.95
C ARG A 80 4.33 1.39 -5.37
N VAL A 81 3.14 0.99 -4.89
CA VAL A 81 2.97 -0.30 -4.21
C VAL A 81 3.14 -1.48 -5.18
N ILE A 82 2.48 -1.43 -6.33
CA ILE A 82 2.53 -2.54 -7.31
C ILE A 82 3.94 -2.83 -7.82
N PRO A 83 4.76 -1.85 -8.23
CA PRO A 83 6.15 -2.13 -8.63
C PRO A 83 7.01 -2.73 -7.52
N ALA A 84 6.87 -2.27 -6.28
CA ALA A 84 7.58 -2.83 -5.12
C ALA A 84 7.15 -4.27 -4.84
N LEU A 85 5.85 -4.55 -4.92
CA LEU A 85 5.30 -5.89 -4.76
C LEU A 85 5.77 -6.83 -5.89
N ASP A 86 5.83 -6.36 -7.13
CA ASP A 86 6.36 -7.13 -8.26
C ASP A 86 7.82 -7.48 -8.08
N GLY A 87 8.62 -6.56 -7.56
CA GLY A 87 10.03 -6.81 -7.20
C GLY A 87 10.15 -7.92 -6.15
N LEU A 88 9.35 -7.86 -5.10
CA LEU A 88 9.34 -8.87 -4.04
C LEU A 88 8.88 -10.24 -4.55
N ILE A 89 7.83 -10.29 -5.37
CA ILE A 89 7.35 -11.54 -6.00
C ILE A 89 8.48 -12.16 -6.83
N ALA A 90 9.13 -11.37 -7.68
CA ALA A 90 10.21 -11.85 -8.53
C ALA A 90 11.41 -12.39 -7.72
N SER A 91 11.71 -11.78 -6.57
CA SER A 91 12.76 -12.25 -5.66
C SER A 91 12.38 -13.60 -5.03
N PHE A 92 11.14 -13.75 -4.55
CA PHE A 92 10.68 -15.03 -4.03
C PHE A 92 10.59 -16.11 -5.11
N GLU A 93 10.23 -15.80 -6.34
CA GLU A 93 10.24 -16.75 -7.46
C GLU A 93 11.65 -17.29 -7.75
N LYS A 94 12.67 -16.42 -7.71
CA LYS A 94 14.08 -16.84 -7.81
C LYS A 94 14.50 -17.73 -6.63
N LEU A 95 14.08 -17.37 -5.42
CA LEU A 95 14.37 -18.15 -4.23
C LEU A 95 13.67 -19.52 -4.27
N GLN A 96 12.43 -19.56 -4.77
CA GLN A 96 11.68 -20.80 -5.00
C GLN A 96 12.44 -21.75 -5.96
N GLU A 97 12.93 -21.22 -7.08
CA GLU A 97 13.72 -22.00 -8.04
C GLU A 97 15.00 -22.58 -7.40
N LYS A 98 15.69 -21.76 -6.60
CA LYS A 98 16.88 -22.17 -5.84
C LYS A 98 16.59 -23.28 -4.81
N GLY A 99 15.36 -23.32 -4.28
CA GLY A 99 14.89 -24.30 -3.31
C GLY A 99 14.46 -25.66 -3.89
N LYS A 100 14.41 -25.81 -5.21
CA LYS A 100 14.01 -27.06 -5.85
C LYS A 100 14.92 -28.23 -5.47
N GLY A 101 14.28 -29.36 -5.17
CA GLY A 101 14.98 -30.58 -4.79
C GLY A 101 15.46 -30.64 -3.33
N LEU A 102 15.30 -29.57 -2.56
CA LEU A 102 15.58 -29.56 -1.14
C LEU A 102 14.36 -29.98 -0.34
N GLN A 103 14.50 -31.10 0.37
CA GLN A 103 13.47 -31.63 1.26
C GLN A 103 13.56 -30.95 2.64
N LYS A 104 12.43 -30.72 3.29
CA LYS A 104 12.34 -30.19 4.64
C LYS A 104 11.16 -30.79 5.41
N VAL A 105 11.12 -30.56 6.70
CA VAL A 105 9.96 -30.86 7.54
C VAL A 105 8.95 -29.73 7.45
N GLY A 106 7.72 -30.06 7.06
CA GLY A 106 6.58 -29.17 7.21
C GLY A 106 6.16 -29.11 8.69
N ARG A 107 5.66 -27.95 9.13
CA ARG A 107 5.22 -27.73 10.51
C ARG A 107 3.80 -27.22 10.56
N THR A 108 3.00 -27.82 11.42
CA THR A 108 1.64 -27.34 11.79
C THR A 108 1.61 -27.14 13.30
N HIS A 109 1.01 -26.06 13.78
CA HIS A 109 1.06 -25.68 15.21
C HIS A 109 2.49 -25.51 15.77
N LEU A 110 3.46 -25.20 14.90
CA LEU A 110 4.91 -25.23 15.18
C LEU A 110 5.44 -26.61 15.60
N GLN A 111 4.67 -27.67 15.37
CA GLN A 111 5.08 -29.06 15.60
C GLN A 111 5.45 -29.72 14.29
N ASP A 112 6.34 -30.71 14.38
CA ASP A 112 6.77 -31.48 13.20
C ASP A 112 5.57 -32.20 12.58
N ALA A 113 5.47 -32.08 11.26
CA ALA A 113 4.46 -32.75 10.45
C ALA A 113 5.12 -33.66 9.40
N THR A 114 4.57 -33.74 8.22
CA THR A 114 5.13 -34.52 7.12
C THR A 114 6.15 -33.73 6.30
N PHE A 115 6.80 -34.41 5.36
CA PHE A 115 7.77 -33.78 4.44
C PHE A 115 7.09 -32.86 3.44
N ILE A 116 7.80 -31.78 3.13
CA ILE A 116 7.53 -30.90 2.02
C ILE A 116 8.85 -30.56 1.32
N MET A 117 8.77 -29.95 0.15
CA MET A 117 9.93 -29.36 -0.51
C MET A 117 10.03 -27.87 -0.16
N VAL A 118 11.24 -27.34 -0.11
CA VAL A 118 11.49 -25.91 0.16
C VAL A 118 10.78 -25.02 -0.85
N ASP A 119 10.81 -25.39 -2.13
CA ASP A 119 10.11 -24.66 -3.19
C ASP A 119 8.58 -24.68 -3.02
N GLN A 120 7.99 -25.75 -2.43
CA GLN A 120 6.57 -25.79 -2.09
C GLN A 120 6.20 -24.81 -0.97
N GLU A 121 7.03 -24.69 0.07
CA GLU A 121 6.82 -23.68 1.12
C GLU A 121 6.86 -22.27 0.54
N ILE A 122 7.86 -21.95 -0.28
CA ILE A 122 8.02 -20.64 -0.91
C ILE A 122 6.89 -20.36 -1.91
N SER A 123 6.37 -21.40 -2.59
CA SER A 123 5.24 -21.22 -3.52
C SER A 123 4.01 -20.60 -2.85
N ALA A 124 3.77 -20.92 -1.57
CA ALA A 124 2.68 -20.33 -0.81
C ALA A 124 2.88 -18.83 -0.58
N PHE A 125 4.12 -18.38 -0.40
CA PHE A 125 4.45 -16.95 -0.28
C PHE A 125 4.22 -16.23 -1.62
N VAL A 126 4.72 -16.79 -2.71
CA VAL A 126 4.55 -16.25 -4.06
C VAL A 126 3.08 -16.13 -4.42
N ASP A 127 2.30 -17.18 -4.21
CA ASP A 127 0.89 -17.21 -4.56
C ASP A 127 0.07 -16.25 -3.69
N GLY A 128 0.37 -16.17 -2.39
CA GLY A 128 -0.24 -15.22 -1.48
C GLY A 128 0.00 -13.76 -1.89
N LEU A 129 1.22 -13.41 -2.31
CA LEU A 129 1.58 -12.08 -2.79
C LEU A 129 0.88 -11.75 -4.13
N LYS A 130 0.81 -12.70 -5.06
CA LYS A 130 0.08 -12.56 -6.34
C LYS A 130 -1.42 -12.37 -6.12
N THR A 131 -1.98 -13.08 -5.16
CA THR A 131 -3.39 -12.93 -4.76
C THR A 131 -3.64 -11.55 -4.18
N ALA A 132 -2.79 -11.07 -3.27
CA ALA A 132 -2.87 -9.73 -2.72
C ALA A 132 -2.75 -8.64 -3.80
N LYS A 133 -1.86 -8.82 -4.78
CA LYS A 133 -1.75 -7.92 -5.95
C LYS A 133 -3.06 -7.85 -6.73
N THR A 134 -3.67 -8.99 -7.00
CA THR A 134 -4.97 -9.06 -7.71
C THR A 134 -6.05 -8.31 -6.94
N MET A 135 -6.15 -8.52 -5.63
CA MET A 135 -7.10 -7.82 -4.76
C MET A 135 -6.86 -6.30 -4.76
N LEU A 136 -5.60 -5.86 -4.70
CA LEU A 136 -5.24 -4.44 -4.77
C LEU A 136 -5.72 -3.80 -6.08
N LEU A 137 -5.43 -4.41 -7.22
CA LEU A 137 -5.81 -3.88 -8.53
C LEU A 137 -7.33 -3.85 -8.72
N GLN A 138 -8.05 -4.90 -8.28
CA GLN A 138 -9.51 -4.93 -8.32
C GLN A 138 -10.14 -3.83 -7.46
N ASN A 139 -9.59 -3.58 -6.28
CA ASN A 139 -10.13 -2.55 -5.40
C ASN A 139 -9.68 -1.13 -5.79
N ALA A 140 -8.53 -0.96 -6.45
CA ALA A 140 -8.10 0.30 -7.01
C ALA A 140 -9.04 0.79 -8.14
N ASP A 141 -9.75 -0.09 -8.83
CA ASP A 141 -10.72 0.31 -9.87
C ASP A 141 -11.86 1.19 -9.31
N TYR A 142 -12.28 0.97 -8.06
CA TYR A 142 -13.28 1.82 -7.41
C TYR A 142 -12.81 3.26 -7.17
N LEU A 143 -11.49 3.50 -7.13
CA LEU A 143 -10.91 4.84 -7.03
C LEU A 143 -11.02 5.64 -8.34
N LEU A 144 -11.28 4.98 -9.45
CA LEU A 144 -11.41 5.64 -10.76
C LEU A 144 -12.71 6.44 -10.91
N ASP A 145 -13.72 6.20 -10.07
CA ASP A 145 -15.01 6.92 -10.09
C ASP A 145 -14.95 8.12 -9.14
N VAL A 146 -14.90 9.34 -9.69
CA VAL A 146 -14.72 10.57 -8.92
C VAL A 146 -15.98 11.42 -8.87
N ALA A 147 -16.14 12.19 -7.78
CA ALA A 147 -17.32 13.03 -7.52
C ALA A 147 -17.27 14.40 -8.22
N LEU A 148 -16.32 14.63 -9.12
CA LEU A 148 -16.11 15.91 -9.80
C LEU A 148 -17.41 16.41 -10.46
N GLY A 149 -17.69 17.70 -10.30
CA GLY A 149 -18.91 18.34 -10.79
C GLY A 149 -20.13 18.20 -9.87
N GLY A 150 -19.99 17.53 -8.70
CA GLY A 150 -21.04 17.49 -7.68
C GLY A 150 -21.20 18.82 -6.95
N THR A 151 -20.17 19.62 -6.95
CA THR A 151 -20.03 20.91 -6.24
C THR A 151 -20.35 20.80 -4.74
N ALA A 152 -21.17 21.67 -4.18
CA ALA A 152 -21.37 21.81 -2.74
C ALA A 152 -21.99 20.57 -2.08
N VAL A 153 -23.03 19.99 -2.69
CA VAL A 153 -23.87 18.94 -2.08
C VAL A 153 -24.19 17.76 -3.02
N GLY A 154 -23.70 17.79 -4.25
CA GLY A 154 -23.96 16.73 -5.23
C GLY A 154 -24.90 17.12 -6.38
N THR A 155 -25.50 18.31 -6.32
CA THR A 155 -26.47 18.77 -7.33
C THR A 155 -25.81 19.42 -8.56
N GLY A 156 -24.51 19.74 -8.48
CA GLY A 156 -23.80 20.44 -9.56
C GLY A 156 -24.16 21.95 -9.65
N VAL A 157 -24.56 22.56 -8.56
CA VAL A 157 -24.83 24.00 -8.51
C VAL A 157 -23.62 24.80 -9.01
N ASN A 158 -23.88 25.77 -9.90
CA ASN A 158 -22.88 26.62 -10.56
C ASN A 158 -21.92 25.90 -11.52
N THR A 159 -22.13 24.65 -11.81
CA THR A 159 -21.35 23.94 -12.84
C THR A 159 -21.76 24.44 -14.22
N PRO A 160 -20.82 24.85 -15.08
CA PRO A 160 -21.16 25.29 -16.45
C PRO A 160 -21.81 24.16 -17.25
N LYS A 161 -22.73 24.55 -18.15
CA LYS A 161 -23.36 23.58 -19.06
C LYS A 161 -22.31 22.87 -19.92
N GLY A 162 -22.38 21.53 -20.00
CA GLY A 162 -21.42 20.70 -20.75
C GLY A 162 -20.10 20.41 -20.01
N TYR A 163 -19.91 20.92 -18.79
CA TYR A 163 -18.69 20.71 -18.01
C TYR A 163 -18.40 19.23 -17.79
N LEU A 164 -19.42 18.44 -17.42
CA LEU A 164 -19.24 17.01 -17.14
C LEU A 164 -18.83 16.22 -18.40
N ASP A 165 -19.45 16.52 -19.54
CA ASP A 165 -19.13 15.87 -20.81
C ASP A 165 -17.66 16.11 -21.22
N VAL A 166 -17.16 17.33 -20.94
CA VAL A 166 -15.75 17.69 -21.18
C VAL A 166 -14.85 16.95 -20.18
N MET A 167 -15.22 16.89 -18.90
CA MET A 167 -14.41 16.26 -17.87
C MET A 167 -14.28 14.74 -18.07
N GLU A 168 -15.26 14.06 -18.63
CA GLU A 168 -15.16 12.64 -18.99
C GLU A 168 -14.05 12.34 -20.02
N THR A 169 -13.71 13.34 -20.85
CA THR A 169 -12.61 13.25 -21.81
C THR A 169 -11.29 13.77 -21.24
N VAL A 170 -11.32 14.94 -20.64
CA VAL A 170 -10.12 15.64 -20.17
C VAL A 170 -9.46 14.95 -18.97
N LEU A 171 -10.27 14.41 -18.05
CA LEU A 171 -9.74 13.80 -16.84
C LEU A 171 -8.86 12.59 -17.13
N PRO A 172 -9.25 11.59 -17.96
CA PRO A 172 -8.35 10.53 -18.40
C PRO A 172 -7.13 11.03 -19.18
N GLU A 173 -7.30 12.03 -20.04
CA GLU A 173 -6.21 12.59 -20.83
C GLU A 173 -5.14 13.25 -19.95
N VAL A 174 -5.54 14.10 -19.02
CA VAL A 174 -4.62 14.82 -18.12
C VAL A 174 -3.95 13.89 -17.11
N THR A 175 -4.69 12.90 -16.59
CA THR A 175 -4.15 11.98 -15.58
C THR A 175 -3.38 10.82 -16.19
N GLY A 176 -3.63 10.46 -17.43
CA GLY A 176 -3.10 9.25 -18.06
C GLY A 176 -3.67 7.95 -17.48
N ALA A 177 -4.83 8.00 -16.82
CA ALA A 177 -5.53 6.86 -16.25
C ALA A 177 -7.04 6.98 -16.49
N PRO A 178 -7.81 5.87 -16.56
CA PRO A 178 -9.20 5.87 -17.01
C PRO A 178 -10.18 6.35 -15.93
N PHE A 179 -9.94 7.51 -15.34
CA PHE A 179 -10.85 8.13 -14.39
C PHE A 179 -12.18 8.46 -15.04
N ARG A 180 -13.26 8.27 -14.27
CA ARG A 180 -14.63 8.44 -14.72
C ARG A 180 -15.38 9.39 -13.78
N VAL A 181 -16.23 10.23 -14.35
CA VAL A 181 -17.11 11.06 -13.54
C VAL A 181 -18.27 10.20 -13.01
N LYS A 182 -18.38 10.09 -11.69
CA LYS A 182 -19.41 9.28 -11.04
C LYS A 182 -20.81 9.79 -11.33
N ASN A 183 -21.75 8.90 -11.68
CA ASN A 183 -23.14 9.27 -11.93
C ASN A 183 -23.84 9.84 -10.69
N ASN A 184 -23.73 9.15 -9.56
CA ASN A 184 -24.29 9.60 -8.30
C ASN A 184 -23.26 10.38 -7.48
N LYS A 185 -23.26 11.69 -7.60
CA LYS A 185 -22.32 12.58 -6.91
C LYS A 185 -22.62 12.74 -5.43
N PHE A 186 -23.88 12.55 -5.02
CA PHE A 186 -24.26 12.55 -3.59
C PHE A 186 -23.53 11.46 -2.83
N GLN A 187 -23.46 10.25 -3.41
CA GLN A 187 -22.71 9.13 -2.83
C GLN A 187 -21.20 9.44 -2.81
N GLY A 188 -20.66 10.03 -3.88
CA GLY A 188 -19.23 10.35 -3.95
C GLY A 188 -18.77 11.41 -2.93
N LEU A 189 -19.65 12.34 -2.55
CA LEU A 189 -19.36 13.37 -1.53
C LEU A 189 -19.47 12.82 -0.11
N ALA A 190 -20.54 12.09 0.19
CA ALA A 190 -20.89 11.68 1.54
C ALA A 190 -20.26 10.34 1.98
N LEU A 191 -20.06 9.41 1.06
CA LEU A 191 -19.57 8.07 1.32
C LEU A 191 -18.14 7.91 0.79
N LYS A 192 -17.33 7.13 1.50
CA LYS A 192 -15.91 6.90 1.15
C LYS A 192 -15.58 5.42 1.03
N ASP A 193 -16.53 4.65 0.49
CA ASP A 193 -16.44 3.20 0.31
C ASP A 193 -15.21 2.78 -0.49
N ALA A 194 -14.89 3.53 -1.56
CA ALA A 194 -13.73 3.27 -2.41
C ALA A 194 -12.41 3.31 -1.62
N PHE A 195 -12.26 4.29 -0.71
CA PHE A 195 -11.09 4.37 0.16
C PHE A 195 -11.04 3.22 1.16
N MET A 196 -12.17 2.87 1.76
CA MET A 196 -12.24 1.77 2.70
C MET A 196 -11.86 0.45 2.04
N MET A 197 -12.39 0.17 0.84
CA MET A 197 -12.08 -1.06 0.10
C MET A 197 -10.63 -1.11 -0.38
N ALA A 198 -10.12 -0.02 -0.94
CA ALA A 198 -8.74 0.03 -1.40
C ALA A 198 -7.73 -0.08 -0.25
N HIS A 199 -7.99 0.60 0.88
CA HIS A 199 -7.14 0.45 2.08
C HIS A 199 -7.28 -0.92 2.72
N GLY A 200 -8.48 -1.53 2.68
CA GLY A 200 -8.70 -2.91 3.09
C GLY A 200 -7.85 -3.91 2.30
N ALA A 201 -7.63 -3.64 1.00
CA ALA A 201 -6.73 -4.45 0.18
C ALA A 201 -5.25 -4.22 0.55
N LEU A 202 -4.83 -2.99 0.89
CA LEU A 202 -3.50 -2.71 1.48
C LEU A 202 -3.32 -3.43 2.81
N ASN A 203 -4.35 -3.44 3.64
CA ASN A 203 -4.36 -4.16 4.92
C ASN A 203 -4.24 -5.68 4.72
N THR A 204 -4.87 -6.23 3.68
CA THR A 204 -4.74 -7.64 3.30
C THR A 204 -3.30 -7.95 2.86
N LEU A 205 -2.69 -7.10 2.03
CA LEU A 205 -1.28 -7.23 1.68
C LEU A 205 -0.39 -7.19 2.92
N ALA A 206 -0.61 -6.25 3.84
CA ALA A 206 0.13 -6.17 5.09
C ALA A 206 -0.02 -7.44 5.93
N THR A 207 -1.20 -8.06 5.96
CA THR A 207 -1.44 -9.33 6.66
C THR A 207 -0.61 -10.47 6.05
N THR A 208 -0.55 -10.56 4.72
CA THR A 208 0.28 -11.54 4.01
C THR A 208 1.77 -11.33 4.29
N LEU A 209 2.23 -10.09 4.20
CA LEU A 209 3.62 -9.71 4.48
C LEU A 209 4.02 -9.99 5.93
N PHE A 210 3.12 -9.72 6.89
CA PHE A 210 3.34 -10.00 8.30
C PHE A 210 3.58 -11.49 8.56
N LYS A 211 2.77 -12.35 7.95
CA LYS A 211 2.92 -13.80 8.01
C LYS A 211 4.25 -14.24 7.39
N ILE A 212 4.57 -13.78 6.19
CA ILE A 212 5.80 -14.14 5.49
C ILE A 212 7.04 -13.72 6.29
N ALA A 213 7.07 -12.48 6.77
CA ALA A 213 8.19 -11.96 7.56
C ALA A 213 8.43 -12.75 8.84
N ASN A 214 7.35 -13.19 9.52
CA ASN A 214 7.49 -14.04 10.71
C ASN A 214 8.01 -15.44 10.37
N ASP A 215 7.55 -16.06 9.28
CA ASP A 215 8.08 -17.37 8.87
C ASP A 215 9.55 -17.27 8.49
N VAL A 216 9.94 -16.27 7.70
CA VAL A 216 11.36 -16.05 7.34
C VAL A 216 12.23 -15.87 8.60
N ARG A 217 11.73 -15.10 9.57
CA ARG A 217 12.41 -14.91 10.85
C ARG A 217 12.57 -16.20 11.64
N PHE A 218 11.55 -17.07 11.67
CA PHE A 218 11.64 -18.39 12.31
C PHE A 218 12.61 -19.29 11.59
N LEU A 219 12.55 -19.38 10.26
CA LEU A 219 13.44 -20.21 9.44
C LEU A 219 14.91 -19.81 9.59
N GLY A 220 15.18 -18.52 9.79
CA GLY A 220 16.53 -17.99 10.05
C GLY A 220 16.95 -18.00 11.52
N SER A 221 16.14 -18.52 12.43
CA SER A 221 16.41 -18.45 13.88
C SER A 221 17.56 -19.34 14.34
N GLY A 222 18.30 -18.91 15.32
CA GLY A 222 19.40 -19.67 15.91
C GLY A 222 20.75 -18.97 15.71
N PRO A 223 21.78 -19.61 15.11
CA PRO A 223 21.75 -20.85 14.29
C PRO A 223 21.83 -22.18 15.07
N ARG A 224 22.24 -22.16 16.34
CA ARG A 224 22.43 -23.39 17.11
C ARG A 224 21.17 -23.94 17.75
N CYS A 225 20.44 -23.07 18.44
CA CYS A 225 19.25 -23.41 19.25
C CYS A 225 17.92 -22.99 18.60
N GLY A 226 17.93 -22.65 17.32
CA GLY A 226 16.74 -22.35 16.52
C GLY A 226 16.65 -23.27 15.31
N TYR A 227 15.74 -22.98 14.40
CA TYR A 227 15.60 -23.79 13.18
C TYR A 227 16.83 -23.69 12.29
N GLY A 228 17.28 -22.48 11.96
CA GLY A 228 18.50 -22.26 11.16
C GLY A 228 18.47 -22.94 9.80
N GLU A 229 17.28 -23.17 9.23
CA GLU A 229 17.10 -23.76 7.90
C GLU A 229 17.49 -22.78 6.80
N TRP A 230 17.36 -21.47 7.08
CA TRP A 230 17.75 -20.38 6.21
C TRP A 230 18.85 -19.56 6.87
N HIS A 231 19.84 -19.14 6.09
CA HIS A 231 20.81 -18.13 6.47
C HIS A 231 20.37 -16.78 5.87
N LEU A 232 20.11 -15.80 6.75
CA LEU A 232 19.70 -14.47 6.34
C LEU A 232 20.92 -13.56 6.21
N PRO A 233 20.91 -12.56 5.29
CA PRO A 233 21.99 -11.59 5.16
C PRO A 233 22.30 -10.85 6.45
N GLU A 234 23.59 -10.61 6.69
CA GLU A 234 24.10 -9.79 7.78
C GLU A 234 24.14 -8.32 7.34
N ASN A 235 23.18 -7.51 7.80
CA ASN A 235 23.11 -6.10 7.41
C ASN A 235 23.82 -5.18 8.39
N GLU A 236 23.80 -5.51 9.69
CA GLU A 236 24.42 -4.74 10.76
C GLU A 236 24.84 -5.65 11.94
N PRO A 237 25.74 -5.17 12.84
CA PRO A 237 26.06 -5.89 14.08
C PRO A 237 24.79 -6.08 14.94
N GLY A 238 24.43 -7.33 15.21
CA GLY A 238 23.20 -7.68 15.94
C GLY A 238 23.25 -7.41 17.44
N SER A 239 24.46 -7.23 18.02
CA SER A 239 24.66 -6.99 19.45
C SER A 239 26.02 -6.34 19.72
N SER A 240 26.06 -5.40 20.66
CA SER A 240 27.29 -4.77 21.13
C SER A 240 28.11 -5.67 22.05
N ILE A 241 27.50 -6.70 22.66
CA ILE A 241 28.13 -7.57 23.67
C ILE A 241 28.21 -9.04 23.25
N MET A 242 27.58 -9.44 22.14
CA MET A 242 27.58 -10.81 21.63
C MET A 242 28.09 -10.81 20.18
N PRO A 243 29.40 -10.96 19.95
CA PRO A 243 29.98 -10.98 18.61
C PRO A 243 29.38 -12.10 17.75
N GLY A 244 29.08 -11.80 16.50
CA GLY A 244 28.50 -12.76 15.54
C GLY A 244 27.00 -13.06 15.72
N LYS A 245 26.31 -12.37 16.64
CA LYS A 245 24.85 -12.41 16.73
C LYS A 245 24.24 -11.51 15.65
N VAL A 246 23.55 -12.12 14.69
CA VAL A 246 22.85 -11.41 13.61
C VAL A 246 21.34 -11.46 13.87
N ASN A 247 20.71 -10.30 13.94
CA ASN A 247 19.25 -10.21 14.13
C ASN A 247 18.52 -10.16 12.78
N PRO A 248 17.30 -10.67 12.68
CA PRO A 248 16.50 -10.62 11.45
C PRO A 248 15.81 -9.26 11.28
N THR A 249 16.60 -8.18 11.25
CA THR A 249 16.12 -6.79 11.35
C THR A 249 15.19 -6.39 10.22
N GLN A 250 15.38 -6.91 9.01
CA GLN A 250 14.48 -6.65 7.90
C GLN A 250 13.09 -7.27 8.11
N CYS A 251 13.03 -8.45 8.71
CA CYS A 251 11.76 -9.07 9.11
C CYS A 251 11.05 -8.26 10.20
N GLU A 252 11.81 -7.78 11.19
CA GLU A 252 11.27 -6.96 12.28
C GLU A 252 10.75 -5.62 11.77
N ALA A 253 11.50 -4.94 10.91
CA ALA A 253 11.08 -3.69 10.28
C ALA A 253 9.78 -3.87 9.48
N LEU A 254 9.72 -4.89 8.64
CA LEU A 254 8.52 -5.19 7.85
C LEU A 254 7.29 -5.48 8.73
N THR A 255 7.46 -6.24 9.82
CA THR A 255 6.33 -6.50 10.73
C THR A 255 5.86 -5.25 11.47
N MET A 256 6.76 -4.32 11.83
CA MET A 256 6.37 -3.02 12.41
C MET A 256 5.61 -2.15 11.41
N VAL A 257 6.03 -2.12 10.15
CA VAL A 257 5.29 -1.42 9.08
C VAL A 257 3.90 -2.01 8.91
N CYS A 258 3.77 -3.33 8.88
CA CYS A 258 2.46 -3.99 8.81
C CYS A 258 1.56 -3.60 9.99
N ALA A 259 2.10 -3.56 11.21
CA ALA A 259 1.36 -3.15 12.40
C ALA A 259 0.86 -1.70 12.30
N GLN A 260 1.66 -0.78 11.73
CA GLN A 260 1.24 0.60 11.48
C GLN A 260 0.08 0.65 10.47
N VAL A 261 0.15 -0.11 9.39
CA VAL A 261 -0.92 -0.20 8.37
C VAL A 261 -2.23 -0.74 8.97
N PHE A 262 -2.16 -1.71 9.91
CA PHE A 262 -3.35 -2.19 10.64
C PHE A 262 -3.99 -1.06 11.46
N GLY A 263 -3.18 -0.20 12.10
CA GLY A 263 -3.65 0.99 12.79
C GLY A 263 -4.34 1.98 11.84
N HIS A 264 -3.72 2.28 10.69
CA HIS A 264 -4.30 3.15 9.67
C HIS A 264 -5.63 2.58 9.12
N ASN A 265 -5.74 1.26 8.97
CA ASN A 265 -6.99 0.64 8.53
C ASN A 265 -8.14 0.83 9.54
N THR A 266 -7.83 0.85 10.82
CA THR A 266 -8.81 1.17 11.87
C THR A 266 -9.27 2.63 11.77
N THR A 267 -8.33 3.56 11.60
CA THR A 267 -8.62 4.98 11.36
C THR A 267 -9.48 5.15 10.09
N MET A 268 -9.10 4.47 9.00
CA MET A 268 -9.84 4.51 7.74
C MET A 268 -11.29 4.05 7.90
N THR A 269 -11.52 2.96 8.65
CA THR A 269 -12.87 2.44 8.92
C THR A 269 -13.74 3.47 9.64
N LEU A 270 -13.20 4.09 10.68
CA LEU A 270 -13.89 5.14 11.44
C LEU A 270 -14.21 6.34 10.55
N CYS A 271 -13.20 6.85 9.85
CA CYS A 271 -13.31 8.06 9.05
C CYS A 271 -14.24 7.87 7.85
N ALA A 272 -14.17 6.73 7.15
CA ALA A 272 -15.06 6.43 6.02
C ALA A 272 -16.53 6.35 6.45
N GLY A 273 -16.79 5.78 7.65
CA GLY A 273 -18.13 5.67 8.21
C GLY A 273 -18.69 6.96 8.83
N SER A 274 -17.88 8.00 8.98
CA SER A 274 -18.25 9.24 9.70
C SER A 274 -18.86 10.33 8.81
N GLY A 275 -19.31 10.01 7.59
CA GLY A 275 -20.06 10.94 6.76
C GLY A 275 -21.38 11.37 7.42
N ALA A 276 -21.71 12.67 7.36
CA ALA A 276 -22.93 13.21 7.88
C ALA A 276 -23.70 13.92 6.76
N PHE A 277 -24.91 13.45 6.46
CA PHE A 277 -25.74 13.96 5.37
C PHE A 277 -24.95 13.96 4.03
N GLN A 278 -24.70 15.11 3.43
CA GLN A 278 -24.16 15.24 2.08
C GLN A 278 -22.64 15.34 2.00
N LEU A 279 -21.91 15.25 3.11
CA LEU A 279 -20.46 15.37 3.10
C LEU A 279 -19.79 14.51 4.17
N ASN A 280 -18.66 13.92 3.82
CA ASN A 280 -17.70 13.37 4.77
C ASN A 280 -16.63 14.43 5.09
N VAL A 281 -16.39 14.69 6.36
CA VAL A 281 -15.45 15.72 6.84
C VAL A 281 -14.25 15.15 7.58
N TYR A 282 -13.80 13.97 7.17
CA TYR A 282 -12.59 13.30 7.66
C TYR A 282 -11.56 13.06 6.54
N MET A 283 -11.71 13.78 5.44
CA MET A 283 -10.94 13.53 4.22
C MET A 283 -9.42 13.74 4.37
N PRO A 284 -8.93 14.80 5.04
CA PRO A 284 -7.47 14.99 5.16
C PRO A 284 -6.73 13.86 5.85
N ILE A 285 -7.26 13.34 6.97
CA ILE A 285 -6.62 12.21 7.66
C ILE A 285 -6.72 10.91 6.85
N MET A 286 -7.83 10.70 6.13
CA MET A 286 -8.00 9.51 5.28
C MET A 286 -6.92 9.44 4.20
N ILE A 287 -6.71 10.53 3.47
CA ILE A 287 -5.70 10.52 2.40
C ILE A 287 -4.28 10.47 2.97
N TYR A 288 -4.02 11.10 4.11
CA TYR A 288 -2.73 11.03 4.78
C TYR A 288 -2.38 9.59 5.16
N ASP A 289 -3.26 8.90 5.89
CA ASP A 289 -3.04 7.51 6.32
C ASP A 289 -2.95 6.55 5.11
N PHE A 290 -3.71 6.83 4.04
CA PHE A 290 -3.65 6.05 2.81
C PHE A 290 -2.29 6.16 2.12
N VAL A 291 -1.81 7.36 1.90
CA VAL A 291 -0.51 7.64 1.26
C VAL A 291 0.63 7.10 2.11
N GLU A 292 0.56 7.32 3.42
CA GLU A 292 1.58 6.81 4.36
C GLU A 292 1.63 5.27 4.35
N SER A 293 0.47 4.60 4.34
CA SER A 293 0.42 3.13 4.21
C SER A 293 1.06 2.64 2.91
N CYS A 294 0.79 3.30 1.79
CA CYS A 294 1.38 2.94 0.51
C CYS A 294 2.90 3.12 0.50
N ARG A 295 3.40 4.23 1.04
CA ARG A 295 4.83 4.54 1.11
C ARG A 295 5.56 3.56 2.01
N LEU A 296 5.08 3.37 3.23
CA LEU A 296 5.67 2.44 4.19
C LEU A 296 5.72 1.01 3.64
N LEU A 297 4.63 0.51 3.03
CA LEU A 297 4.61 -0.84 2.45
C LEU A 297 5.59 -0.96 1.27
N ALA A 298 5.62 0.01 0.38
CA ALA A 298 6.51 -0.04 -0.78
C ALA A 298 7.99 0.01 -0.35
N ASP A 299 8.35 0.93 0.54
CA ASP A 299 9.72 1.07 1.02
C ASP A 299 10.17 -0.17 1.81
N ALA A 300 9.29 -0.71 2.66
CA ALA A 300 9.59 -1.94 3.42
C ALA A 300 9.72 -3.17 2.50
N MET A 301 8.86 -3.32 1.48
CA MET A 301 8.99 -4.40 0.49
C MET A 301 10.29 -4.30 -0.30
N ASN A 302 10.67 -3.11 -0.76
CA ASN A 302 11.93 -2.89 -1.46
C ASN A 302 13.15 -3.22 -0.58
N SER A 303 13.14 -2.76 0.67
CA SER A 303 14.20 -3.05 1.63
C SER A 303 14.28 -4.53 1.94
N PHE A 304 13.14 -5.18 2.21
CA PHE A 304 13.07 -6.62 2.49
C PHE A 304 13.53 -7.47 1.30
N THR A 305 13.20 -7.07 0.08
CA THR A 305 13.70 -7.71 -1.15
C THR A 305 15.21 -7.67 -1.19
N THR A 306 15.79 -6.46 -1.17
CA THR A 306 17.22 -6.23 -1.42
C THR A 306 18.10 -6.70 -0.26
N HIS A 307 17.68 -6.46 0.97
CA HIS A 307 18.51 -6.68 2.18
C HIS A 307 18.14 -7.97 2.93
N CYS A 308 17.14 -8.72 2.47
CA CYS A 308 16.81 -10.02 3.07
C CYS A 308 16.69 -11.10 2.00
N ILE A 309 15.63 -11.09 1.18
CA ILE A 309 15.27 -12.23 0.33
C ILE A 309 16.30 -12.53 -0.75
N ASP A 310 16.85 -11.51 -1.41
CA ASP A 310 17.87 -11.69 -2.46
C ASP A 310 19.15 -12.36 -1.96
N GLY A 311 19.46 -12.23 -0.67
CA GLY A 311 20.64 -12.81 -0.05
C GLY A 311 20.40 -14.06 0.79
N VAL A 312 19.19 -14.65 0.78
CA VAL A 312 18.89 -15.88 1.52
C VAL A 312 19.67 -17.06 0.96
N GLU A 313 20.28 -17.82 1.86
CA GLU A 313 20.89 -19.12 1.57
C GLU A 313 20.21 -20.24 2.38
N PHE A 314 19.99 -21.39 1.76
CA PHE A 314 19.49 -22.56 2.46
C PHE A 314 20.63 -23.29 3.17
N VAL A 315 20.35 -23.92 4.31
CA VAL A 315 21.33 -24.66 5.11
C VAL A 315 21.01 -26.17 5.01
N PRO A 316 21.55 -26.89 4.01
CA PRO A 316 21.19 -28.28 3.75
C PRO A 316 21.38 -29.20 4.95
N GLU A 317 22.43 -28.97 5.76
CA GLU A 317 22.72 -29.76 6.95
C GLU A 317 21.59 -29.66 7.98
N LYS A 318 20.99 -28.47 8.14
CA LYS A 318 19.83 -28.26 9.03
C LYS A 318 18.58 -28.89 8.48
N LEU A 319 18.31 -28.71 7.20
CA LEU A 319 17.17 -29.32 6.52
C LEU A 319 17.19 -30.83 6.70
N ASN A 320 18.34 -31.50 6.38
CA ASN A 320 18.52 -32.93 6.50
C ASN A 320 18.44 -33.42 7.95
N PHE A 321 19.04 -32.69 8.89
CA PHE A 321 18.99 -33.01 10.31
C PHE A 321 17.56 -33.13 10.85
N PHE A 322 16.64 -32.26 10.43
CA PHE A 322 15.25 -32.35 10.85
C PHE A 322 14.42 -33.39 10.08
N VAL A 323 14.80 -33.69 8.84
CA VAL A 323 14.10 -34.70 8.02
C VAL A 323 14.33 -36.11 8.55
N GLU A 324 15.53 -36.42 9.02
CA GLU A 324 15.90 -37.78 9.45
C GLU A 324 14.99 -38.37 10.54
N PRO A 325 14.70 -37.70 11.66
CA PRO A 325 13.80 -38.24 12.69
C PRO A 325 12.35 -38.39 12.22
N VAL A 326 11.86 -37.50 11.36
CA VAL A 326 10.47 -37.51 10.90
C VAL A 326 10.21 -38.66 9.93
N SER A 327 11.22 -39.14 9.20
CA SER A 327 11.09 -40.29 8.31
C SER A 327 10.65 -41.55 9.04
N TYR A 328 11.15 -41.78 10.27
CA TYR A 328 10.73 -42.90 11.11
C TYR A 328 9.29 -42.78 11.59
N THR A 329 8.83 -41.58 11.90
CA THR A 329 7.46 -41.35 12.37
C THR A 329 6.45 -41.61 11.25
N HIS A 330 6.78 -41.26 10.02
CA HIS A 330 5.92 -41.48 8.86
C HIS A 330 5.81 -43.00 8.52
N LEU A 331 6.87 -43.77 8.62
CA LEU A 331 6.84 -45.22 8.44
C LEU A 331 5.93 -45.90 9.46
N ARG A 332 5.94 -45.51 10.73
CA ARG A 332 5.01 -46.02 11.76
C ARG A 332 3.55 -45.71 11.48
N ALA A 333 3.24 -44.52 10.96
CA ALA A 333 1.88 -44.16 10.58
C ALA A 333 1.32 -45.03 9.43
N HIS A 334 2.17 -45.46 8.51
CA HIS A 334 1.83 -46.43 7.46
C HIS A 334 1.65 -47.86 7.98
N GLU A 335 2.45 -48.28 8.94
CA GLU A 335 2.31 -49.59 9.59
C GLU A 335 1.00 -49.71 10.39
N THR A 336 0.54 -48.66 10.99
CA THR A 336 -0.74 -48.61 11.75
C THR A 336 -1.98 -48.57 10.86
N SER A 337 -1.87 -48.23 9.57
CA SER A 337 -2.98 -48.23 8.64
C SER A 337 -3.21 -49.58 7.94
N LEU A 338 -2.41 -50.60 8.24
CA LEU A 338 -2.52 -51.96 7.67
C LEU A 338 -3.07 -53.02 8.67
N HIS A 339 -3.67 -52.55 9.80
CA HIS A 339 -4.33 -53.42 10.77
C HIS A 339 -5.80 -53.05 10.97
#